data_621c143d0543689cf518709b312f6880
#
_entry.id   621c143d0543689cf518709b312f6880
#
_cell.length_a   1.000
_cell.length_b   1.000
_cell.length_c   1.000
_cell.angle_alpha   90.00
_cell.angle_beta   90.00
_cell.angle_gamma   90.00
#
_symmetry.space_group_name_H-M   'P 1'
#
loop_
_entity.id
_entity.type
_entity.pdbx_description
1 polymer ?
#
loop_
_entity_poly.entity_id
_entity_poly.type
_entity_poly.pdbx_seq_one_letter_code
_entity_poly.pdbx_strand_id
1 'polypeptide(L)'
;PLSDDFRWDAFFSGLRSSRAPIKQVLLAGRLVVGVGNIYASEALFLAGIRPTMESSRIGPVRARRLYAAIRQVLELAVQRGGSTLRNFSSADGSVGHFQSEARVYGREGAPCHTCGTAVRMVRQGQRSSYFCPRCQRA
;
A
#
# COMPACT_ATOMS: atom_id res chain seq x y z
N PRO A 1 2.88 -3.17 -13.75
CA PRO A 1 3.59 -3.00 -12.47
C PRO A 1 4.59 -4.10 -12.21
N LEU A 2 4.27 -5.33 -12.61
CA LEU A 2 5.25 -6.41 -12.48
C LEU A 2 6.05 -6.61 -13.75
N SER A 3 5.89 -5.70 -14.70
CA SER A 3 6.62 -5.75 -15.95
C SER A 3 7.99 -5.10 -15.78
N ASP A 4 8.79 -5.17 -16.85
CA ASP A 4 10.11 -4.55 -16.86
C ASP A 4 10.08 -3.05 -16.71
N ASP A 5 8.91 -2.44 -16.86
CA ASP A 5 8.76 -0.99 -16.71
C ASP A 5 8.83 -0.54 -15.25
N PHE A 6 8.61 -1.45 -14.30
CA PHE A 6 8.67 -1.11 -12.88
C PHE A 6 10.10 -1.30 -12.38
N ARG A 7 10.92 -0.30 -12.61
CA ARG A 7 12.34 -0.34 -12.27
C ARG A 7 12.65 0.45 -11.02
N TRP A 8 13.63 -0.07 -10.27
CA TRP A 8 14.01 0.54 -9.01
C TRP A 8 14.49 1.98 -9.14
N ASP A 9 15.40 2.24 -10.07
CA ASP A 9 15.97 3.59 -10.19
C ASP A 9 14.94 4.62 -10.59
N ALA A 10 14.04 4.28 -11.52
CA ALA A 10 12.97 5.18 -11.90
C ALA A 10 11.98 5.38 -10.76
N PHE A 11 11.69 4.31 -10.03
CA PHE A 11 10.78 4.38 -8.88
C PHE A 11 11.34 5.32 -7.81
N PHE A 12 12.59 5.12 -7.43
CA PHE A 12 13.21 5.93 -6.39
C PHE A 12 13.32 7.39 -6.81
N SER A 13 13.73 7.63 -8.05
CA SER A 13 13.82 8.99 -8.57
C SER A 13 12.46 9.69 -8.53
N GLY A 14 11.40 8.97 -8.91
CA GLY A 14 10.06 9.52 -8.85
C GLY A 14 9.60 9.85 -7.45
N LEU A 15 9.95 9.01 -6.48
CA LEU A 15 9.62 9.28 -5.08
C LEU A 15 10.27 10.58 -4.61
N ARG A 16 11.56 10.75 -4.94
CA ARG A 16 12.31 11.91 -4.48
C ARG A 16 11.85 13.21 -5.12
N SER A 17 11.19 13.12 -6.26
CA SER A 17 10.78 14.32 -6.99
C SER A 17 9.39 14.83 -6.56
N SER A 18 8.69 14.14 -5.67
CA SER A 18 7.34 14.54 -5.27
C SER A 18 7.26 14.90 -3.80
N ARG A 19 6.58 15.99 -3.47
CA ARG A 19 6.30 16.37 -2.10
C ARG A 19 4.92 15.92 -1.62
N ALA A 20 4.15 15.28 -2.50
CA ALA A 20 2.84 14.78 -2.12
C ALA A 20 2.98 13.61 -1.13
N PRO A 21 1.93 13.32 -0.34
CA PRO A 21 1.95 12.15 0.52
C PRO A 21 2.19 10.89 -0.30
N ILE A 22 2.96 9.96 0.23
CA ILE A 22 3.38 8.77 -0.52
C ILE A 22 2.19 7.99 -1.07
N LYS A 23 1.12 7.85 -0.30
CA LYS A 23 -0.03 7.09 -0.78
C LYS A 23 -0.65 7.73 -2.01
N GLN A 24 -0.71 9.07 -2.04
CA GLN A 24 -1.22 9.79 -3.20
C GLN A 24 -0.35 9.55 -4.43
N VAL A 25 0.96 9.53 -4.24
CA VAL A 25 1.90 9.26 -5.32
C VAL A 25 1.66 7.86 -5.91
N LEU A 26 1.44 6.88 -5.04
CA LEU A 26 1.18 5.52 -5.51
C LEU A 26 -0.13 5.42 -6.27
N LEU A 27 -1.17 6.09 -5.78
CA LEU A 27 -2.48 6.03 -6.41
C LEU A 27 -2.53 6.78 -7.74
N ALA A 28 -1.63 7.73 -7.94
CA ALA A 28 -1.59 8.51 -9.18
C ALA A 28 -1.21 7.68 -10.39
N GLY A 29 -0.56 6.53 -10.19
CA GLY A 29 -0.26 5.62 -11.28
C GLY A 29 0.93 6.00 -12.14
N ARG A 30 1.71 7.00 -11.74
CA ARG A 30 2.87 7.44 -12.52
C ARG A 30 4.09 6.58 -12.30
N LEU A 31 4.30 6.12 -11.08
CA LEU A 31 5.46 5.30 -10.73
C LEU A 31 5.18 3.82 -10.90
N VAL A 32 3.95 3.42 -10.62
CA VAL A 32 3.53 2.04 -10.74
C VAL A 32 2.04 2.02 -11.06
N VAL A 33 1.65 1.15 -11.96
CA VAL A 33 0.25 1.04 -12.39
C VAL A 33 -0.38 -0.15 -11.67
N GLY A 34 -1.66 -0.03 -11.34
CA GLY A 34 -2.41 -1.14 -10.76
C GLY A 34 -2.47 -1.16 -9.24
N VAL A 35 -1.90 -0.17 -8.57
CA VAL A 35 -1.96 -0.09 -7.11
C VAL A 35 -3.20 0.69 -6.72
N GLY A 36 -4.21 -0.02 -6.21
CA GLY A 36 -5.42 0.62 -5.70
C GLY A 36 -5.29 0.96 -4.23
N ASN A 37 -6.38 1.49 -3.67
CA ASN A 37 -6.40 1.96 -2.29
C ASN A 37 -6.03 0.86 -1.29
N ILE A 38 -6.52 -0.35 -1.51
CA ILE A 38 -6.25 -1.46 -0.61
C ILE A 38 -4.78 -1.86 -0.67
N TYR A 39 -4.27 -2.05 -1.88
CA TYR A 39 -2.89 -2.50 -2.04
C TYR A 39 -1.89 -1.44 -1.61
N ALA A 40 -2.22 -0.15 -1.82
CA ALA A 40 -1.34 0.93 -1.35
C ALA A 40 -1.22 0.89 0.16
N SER A 41 -2.33 0.73 0.87
CA SER A 41 -2.31 0.66 2.34
C SER A 41 -1.49 -0.54 2.82
N GLU A 42 -1.69 -1.70 2.20
CA GLU A 42 -0.98 -2.90 2.61
C GLU A 42 0.51 -2.83 2.31
N ALA A 43 0.88 -2.31 1.15
CA ALA A 43 2.29 -2.17 0.80
C ALA A 43 3.00 -1.20 1.72
N LEU A 44 2.36 -0.09 2.07
CA LEU A 44 2.94 0.88 2.98
C LEU A 44 3.13 0.31 4.37
N PHE A 45 2.19 -0.53 4.82
CA PHE A 45 2.35 -1.23 6.09
C PHE A 45 3.58 -2.14 6.05
N LEU A 46 3.73 -2.93 5.02
CA LEU A 46 4.87 -3.83 4.90
C LEU A 46 6.19 -3.09 4.86
N ALA A 47 6.19 -1.89 4.28
CA ALA A 47 7.40 -1.08 4.18
C ALA A 47 7.68 -0.26 5.44
N GLY A 48 6.72 -0.20 6.37
CA GLY A 48 6.87 0.60 7.59
C GLY A 48 6.75 2.09 7.36
N ILE A 49 5.99 2.51 6.37
CA ILE A 49 5.86 3.92 5.98
C ILE A 49 4.41 4.37 6.17
N ARG A 50 4.22 5.51 6.82
CA ARG A 50 2.87 6.07 6.94
C ARG A 50 2.37 6.60 5.61
N PRO A 51 1.08 6.44 5.33
CA PRO A 51 0.52 6.93 4.07
C PRO A 51 0.61 8.45 3.90
N THR A 52 0.73 9.17 5.00
CA THR A 52 0.81 10.63 4.98
C THR A 52 2.23 11.16 4.82
N MET A 53 3.23 10.30 4.84
CA MET A 53 4.62 10.74 4.72
C MET A 53 4.87 11.38 3.37
N GLU A 54 5.59 12.50 3.37
CA GLU A 54 5.97 13.17 2.13
C GLU A 54 6.90 12.27 1.32
N SER A 55 6.56 12.05 0.06
CA SER A 55 7.29 11.12 -0.80
C SER A 55 8.78 11.44 -0.89
N SER A 56 9.13 12.73 -1.00
CA SER A 56 10.52 13.15 -1.16
C SER A 56 11.38 12.88 0.08
N ARG A 57 10.76 12.59 1.21
CA ARG A 57 11.51 12.30 2.45
C ARG A 57 11.84 10.84 2.64
N ILE A 58 11.35 9.98 1.76
CA ILE A 58 11.59 8.55 1.89
C ILE A 58 13.01 8.24 1.42
N GLY A 59 13.84 7.76 2.35
CA GLY A 59 15.22 7.43 2.03
C GLY A 59 15.33 6.09 1.28
N PRO A 60 16.55 5.75 0.83
CA PRO A 60 16.74 4.57 -0.01
C PRO A 60 16.36 3.26 0.66
N VAL A 61 16.59 3.11 1.96
CA VAL A 61 16.28 1.86 2.66
C VAL A 61 14.78 1.62 2.67
N ARG A 62 14.00 2.63 3.08
CA ARG A 62 12.55 2.50 3.11
C ARG A 62 11.95 2.43 1.72
N ALA A 63 12.55 3.15 0.77
CA ALA A 63 12.10 3.08 -0.62
C ALA A 63 12.29 1.68 -1.20
N ARG A 64 13.38 1.01 -0.87
CA ARG A 64 13.60 -0.38 -1.28
C ARG A 64 12.57 -1.31 -0.68
N ARG A 65 12.24 -1.11 0.59
CA ARG A 65 11.21 -1.91 1.24
C ARG A 65 9.86 -1.70 0.56
N LEU A 66 9.55 -0.45 0.21
CA LEU A 66 8.30 -0.16 -0.47
C LEU A 66 8.25 -0.78 -1.85
N TYR A 67 9.34 -0.69 -2.60
CA TYR A 67 9.45 -1.29 -3.91
C TYR A 67 9.16 -2.80 -3.85
N ALA A 68 9.81 -3.48 -2.90
CA ALA A 68 9.61 -4.91 -2.73
C ALA A 68 8.19 -5.24 -2.26
N ALA A 69 7.64 -4.41 -1.37
CA ALA A 69 6.29 -4.63 -0.85
C ALA A 69 5.24 -4.48 -1.94
N ILE A 70 5.41 -3.49 -2.82
CA ILE A 70 4.47 -3.30 -3.94
C ILE A 70 4.50 -4.53 -4.84
N ARG A 71 5.68 -5.02 -5.17
CA ARG A 71 5.79 -6.21 -6.00
C ARG A 71 5.12 -7.40 -5.32
N GLN A 72 5.31 -7.55 -4.02
CA GLN A 72 4.74 -8.65 -3.26
C GLN A 72 3.21 -8.63 -3.27
N VAL A 73 2.61 -7.47 -2.97
CA VAL A 73 1.15 -7.41 -2.92
C VAL A 73 0.53 -7.58 -4.30
N LEU A 74 1.17 -7.09 -5.35
CA LEU A 74 0.66 -7.25 -6.70
C LEU A 74 0.79 -8.70 -7.18
N GLU A 75 1.86 -9.37 -6.81
CA GLU A 75 2.02 -10.79 -7.13
C GLU A 75 0.95 -11.63 -6.44
N LEU A 76 0.64 -11.34 -5.19
CA LEU A 76 -0.42 -12.02 -4.48
C LEU A 76 -1.76 -11.81 -5.16
N ALA A 77 -2.02 -10.58 -5.61
CA ALA A 77 -3.27 -10.29 -6.31
C ALA A 77 -3.39 -11.10 -7.59
N VAL A 78 -2.31 -11.25 -8.34
CA VAL A 78 -2.32 -12.04 -9.55
C VAL A 78 -2.54 -13.52 -9.23
N GLN A 79 -1.85 -14.05 -8.22
CA GLN A 79 -1.99 -15.45 -7.83
C GLN A 79 -3.40 -15.79 -7.37
N ARG A 80 -4.14 -14.81 -6.89
CA ARG A 80 -5.51 -15.03 -6.42
C ARG A 80 -6.54 -14.77 -7.51
N GLY A 81 -6.19 -15.05 -8.74
CA GLY A 81 -7.12 -14.94 -9.84
C GLY A 81 -7.32 -13.52 -10.33
N GLY A 82 -6.27 -12.71 -10.24
CA GLY A 82 -6.36 -11.37 -10.74
C GLY A 82 -7.29 -10.49 -9.92
N SER A 83 -7.20 -10.59 -8.61
CA SER A 83 -8.04 -9.80 -7.72
C SER A 83 -7.94 -8.34 -8.06
N THR A 84 -8.80 -7.91 -8.94
CA THR A 84 -8.99 -6.50 -9.19
C THR A 84 -10.01 -5.99 -8.20
N LEU A 85 -10.11 -4.68 -8.08
CA LEU A 85 -11.14 -4.12 -7.22
C LEU A 85 -12.53 -4.57 -7.63
N ARG A 86 -12.72 -4.95 -8.89
CA ARG A 86 -14.00 -5.47 -9.34
C ARG A 86 -14.39 -6.75 -8.63
N ASN A 87 -13.42 -7.59 -8.33
CA ASN A 87 -13.70 -8.85 -7.66
C ASN A 87 -14.13 -8.66 -6.21
N PHE A 88 -13.92 -7.50 -5.67
CA PHE A 88 -14.36 -7.22 -4.31
C PHE A 88 -15.86 -7.15 -4.18
N SER A 89 -16.58 -6.97 -5.26
CA SER A 89 -18.02 -6.97 -5.21
C SER A 89 -18.61 -8.32 -5.54
N SER A 90 -17.80 -9.30 -5.83
CA SER A 90 -18.32 -10.62 -6.19
C SER A 90 -18.87 -11.33 -4.95
N ALA A 91 -19.84 -12.18 -5.19
CA ALA A 91 -20.48 -12.91 -4.10
C ALA A 91 -19.80 -14.23 -3.76
N ASP A 92 -18.72 -14.54 -4.42
CA ASP A 92 -18.06 -15.82 -4.25
C ASP A 92 -17.07 -15.85 -3.07
N GLY A 93 -16.99 -14.78 -2.33
CA GLY A 93 -16.14 -14.73 -1.15
C GLY A 93 -14.74 -14.21 -1.38
N SER A 94 -14.40 -13.86 -2.61
CA SER A 94 -13.04 -13.37 -2.88
C SER A 94 -12.76 -12.07 -2.15
N VAL A 95 -13.76 -11.22 -1.98
CA VAL A 95 -13.63 -9.98 -1.20
C VAL A 95 -13.32 -10.29 0.25
N GLY A 96 -14.17 -11.10 0.86
CA GLY A 96 -13.98 -11.47 2.26
C GLY A 96 -12.67 -12.19 2.48
N HIS A 97 -12.27 -13.00 1.51
CA HIS A 97 -11.03 -13.73 1.60
C HIS A 97 -9.82 -12.79 1.65
N PHE A 98 -9.77 -11.80 0.75
CA PHE A 98 -8.68 -10.84 0.77
C PHE A 98 -8.72 -9.99 2.04
N GLN A 99 -9.91 -9.53 2.44
CA GLN A 99 -10.02 -8.70 3.62
C GLN A 99 -9.60 -9.44 4.89
N SER A 100 -9.83 -10.74 4.98
CA SER A 100 -9.41 -11.50 6.14
C SER A 100 -7.88 -11.60 6.22
N GLU A 101 -7.19 -11.39 5.11
CA GLU A 101 -5.73 -11.41 5.08
C GLU A 101 -5.12 -10.04 5.16
N ALA A 102 -5.92 -8.98 5.09
CA ALA A 102 -5.41 -7.63 5.16
C ALA A 102 -4.81 -7.36 6.53
N ARG A 103 -3.70 -6.64 6.56
CA ARG A 103 -3.02 -6.31 7.80
C ARG A 103 -3.55 -5.03 8.41
N VAL A 104 -3.91 -4.06 7.60
CA VAL A 104 -4.42 -2.78 8.10
C VAL A 104 -5.71 -2.35 7.42
N TYR A 105 -5.89 -2.65 6.16
CA TYR A 105 -7.03 -2.11 5.41
C TYR A 105 -8.35 -2.59 6.03
N GLY A 106 -9.22 -1.63 6.32
CA GLY A 106 -10.53 -1.94 6.89
C GLY A 106 -10.50 -2.36 8.35
N ARG A 107 -9.38 -2.21 9.03
CA ARG A 107 -9.22 -2.70 10.40
C ARG A 107 -9.06 -1.59 11.43
N GLU A 108 -9.63 -0.42 11.18
CA GLU A 108 -9.56 0.68 12.14
C GLU A 108 -10.03 0.22 13.52
N GLY A 109 -9.21 0.51 14.53
CA GLY A 109 -9.51 0.12 15.91
C GLY A 109 -9.11 -1.29 16.27
N ALA A 110 -8.83 -2.14 15.29
CA ALA A 110 -8.42 -3.52 15.55
C ALA A 110 -6.92 -3.56 15.90
N PRO A 111 -6.51 -4.55 16.68
CA PRO A 111 -5.09 -4.66 17.02
C PRO A 111 -4.25 -5.06 15.81
N CYS A 112 -3.12 -4.38 15.65
CA CYS A 112 -2.16 -4.73 14.61
C CYS A 112 -1.66 -6.15 14.83
N HIS A 113 -1.61 -6.95 13.77
CA HIS A 113 -1.17 -8.33 13.88
C HIS A 113 0.29 -8.45 14.33
N THR A 114 1.08 -7.42 14.09
CA THR A 114 2.51 -7.45 14.41
C THR A 114 2.79 -6.93 15.82
N CYS A 115 2.18 -5.82 16.23
CA CYS A 115 2.53 -5.17 17.49
C CYS A 115 1.36 -4.95 18.44
N GLY A 116 0.14 -5.24 18.03
CA GLY A 116 -1.03 -5.10 18.90
C GLY A 116 -1.58 -3.70 19.03
N THR A 117 -0.91 -2.69 18.49
CA THR A 117 -1.39 -1.32 18.54
C THR A 117 -2.62 -1.16 17.66
N ALA A 118 -3.60 -0.36 18.11
CA ALA A 118 -4.82 -0.15 17.32
C ALA A 118 -4.50 0.49 15.98
N VAL A 119 -5.05 -0.09 14.91
CA VAL A 119 -4.92 0.45 13.57
C VAL A 119 -5.70 1.75 13.48
N ARG A 120 -5.13 2.76 12.83
CA ARG A 120 -5.76 4.06 12.66
C ARG A 120 -6.19 4.26 11.22
N MET A 121 -7.17 5.13 11.05
CA MET A 121 -7.67 5.52 9.74
C MET A 121 -7.57 7.03 9.61
N VAL A 122 -7.09 7.49 8.46
CA VAL A 122 -7.11 8.92 8.13
C VAL A 122 -7.73 9.08 6.75
N ARG A 123 -8.38 10.21 6.53
CA ARG A 123 -8.91 10.54 5.22
C ARG A 123 -7.83 11.30 4.44
N GLN A 124 -7.58 10.84 3.22
CA GLN A 124 -6.68 11.53 2.31
C GLN A 124 -7.44 11.73 1.00
N GLY A 125 -7.80 12.99 0.75
CA GLY A 125 -8.70 13.29 -0.34
C GLY A 125 -10.04 12.63 -0.09
N GLN A 126 -10.50 11.82 -1.01
CA GLN A 126 -11.78 11.13 -0.88
C GLN A 126 -11.63 9.66 -0.51
N ARG A 127 -10.44 9.25 -0.08
CA ARG A 127 -10.18 7.86 0.25
C ARG A 127 -9.73 7.72 1.69
N SER A 128 -10.05 6.55 2.27
CA SER A 128 -9.61 6.22 3.61
C SER A 128 -8.28 5.49 3.53
N SER A 129 -7.36 5.86 4.41
CA SER A 129 -6.06 5.24 4.52
C SER A 129 -5.93 4.63 5.89
N TYR A 130 -5.42 3.41 5.96
CA TYR A 130 -5.29 2.66 7.21
C TYR A 130 -3.82 2.39 7.49
N PHE A 131 -3.42 2.54 8.73
CA PHE A 131 -2.02 2.31 9.09
C PHE A 131 -1.88 1.99 10.57
N CYS A 132 -0.77 1.32 10.91
CA CYS A 132 -0.38 1.12 12.30
C CYS A 132 0.59 2.22 12.71
N PRO A 133 0.24 3.06 13.67
CA PRO A 133 1.11 4.18 14.03
C PRO A 133 2.44 3.76 14.63
N ARG A 134 2.53 2.54 15.12
CA ARG A 134 3.77 2.05 15.69
C ARG A 134 4.68 1.37 14.67
N CYS A 135 4.10 0.52 13.82
CA CYS A 135 4.88 -0.17 12.79
C CYS A 135 5.24 0.75 11.63
N GLN A 136 4.40 1.72 11.33
CA GLN A 136 4.61 2.65 10.23
C GLN A 136 4.96 4.02 10.81
N ARG A 137 6.24 4.25 10.93
CA ARG A 137 6.74 5.49 11.56
C ARG A 137 6.76 6.65 10.58
N ALA A 138 6.63 7.85 11.15
CA ALA A 138 6.72 9.07 10.35
C ALA A 138 8.13 9.29 9.84
#